data_276343f6376a6474f1792a030b78690a
#
_entry.id   276343f6376a6474f1792a030b78690a
#
_cell.length_a   1.000
_cell.length_b   1.000
_cell.length_c   1.000
_cell.angle_alpha   90.00
_cell.angle_beta   90.00
_cell.angle_gamma   90.00
#
_symmetry.space_group_name_H-M   'P 1'
#
loop_
_entity.id
_entity.type
_entity.pdbx_description
1 polymer ?
#
loop_
_entity_poly.entity_id
_entity_poly.type
_entity_poly.pdbx_seq_one_letter_code
_entity_poly.pdbx_strand_id
1 'polypeptide(L)'
;TETVNVTADLDTPILSALTPASITCPQPTVTLSASVDAQGDPFTFTWSTNAAGSIDSDANTLTPTVSGAAPYTLSVLNDINGCEDSLTVDVLGDLNLPTATAQATGSLDCNVLLVDIDGLGSSSGGTFGYTWSTPTGNIVSGQNSLLVQVDQPGDYSLIVEDLSNECLDTTIISVTQDIVTPNITLNSTSLVDCFNPTIAVDA
;
A
#
# COMPACT_ATOMS: atom_id res chain seq x y z
N THR A 1 -10.65 -31.13 -71.30
CA THR A 1 -11.11 -30.47 -70.05
C THR A 1 -10.01 -30.61 -69.07
N GLU A 2 -9.35 -29.46 -68.74
CA GLU A 2 -8.42 -29.37 -67.63
C GLU A 2 -9.26 -29.14 -66.33
N THR A 3 -9.05 -29.96 -65.32
CA THR A 3 -9.63 -29.76 -63.98
C THR A 3 -8.61 -29.01 -63.13
N VAL A 4 -8.97 -27.82 -62.68
CA VAL A 4 -8.23 -27.08 -61.67
C VAL A 4 -8.80 -27.45 -60.29
N ASN A 5 -7.99 -28.10 -59.43
CA ASN A 5 -8.35 -28.30 -58.05
C ASN A 5 -8.05 -27.00 -57.27
N VAL A 6 -9.08 -26.41 -56.68
CA VAL A 6 -8.96 -25.32 -55.72
C VAL A 6 -9.02 -25.93 -54.33
N THR A 7 -7.91 -25.87 -53.59
CA THR A 7 -7.86 -26.24 -52.16
C THR A 7 -8.02 -24.98 -51.34
N ALA A 8 -8.96 -25.00 -50.38
CA ALA A 8 -9.10 -23.95 -49.37
C ALA A 8 -8.27 -24.34 -48.16
N ASP A 9 -7.47 -23.41 -47.66
CA ASP A 9 -6.86 -23.49 -46.32
C ASP A 9 -7.82 -22.80 -45.35
N LEU A 10 -8.38 -23.54 -44.40
CA LEU A 10 -9.36 -23.09 -43.41
C LEU A 10 -8.84 -23.36 -41.98
N ASP A 11 -7.54 -23.59 -41.84
CA ASP A 11 -6.97 -23.89 -40.53
C ASP A 11 -6.98 -22.64 -39.64
N THR A 12 -7.70 -22.73 -38.51
CA THR A 12 -7.76 -21.66 -37.51
C THR A 12 -6.57 -21.76 -36.54
N PRO A 13 -6.02 -20.64 -36.09
CA PRO A 13 -5.00 -20.65 -35.03
C PRO A 13 -5.50 -21.39 -33.77
N ILE A 14 -4.65 -22.21 -33.15
CA ILE A 14 -4.96 -22.85 -31.86
C ILE A 14 -4.21 -22.11 -30.76
N LEU A 15 -4.96 -21.51 -29.83
CA LEU A 15 -4.41 -20.65 -28.78
C LEU A 15 -4.36 -21.34 -27.43
N SER A 16 -3.32 -21.07 -26.65
CA SER A 16 -3.25 -21.42 -25.24
C SER A 16 -2.53 -20.32 -24.45
N ALA A 17 -2.79 -20.23 -23.14
CA ALA A 17 -2.10 -19.30 -22.25
C ALA A 17 -1.84 -19.94 -20.89
N LEU A 18 -0.78 -19.48 -20.23
CA LEU A 18 -0.50 -19.81 -18.84
C LEU A 18 -1.36 -18.95 -17.92
N THR A 19 -1.73 -19.52 -16.76
CA THR A 19 -2.38 -18.73 -15.70
C THR A 19 -1.38 -17.69 -15.18
N PRO A 20 -1.71 -16.38 -15.26
CA PRO A 20 -0.82 -15.34 -14.76
C PRO A 20 -0.74 -15.32 -13.24
N ALA A 21 0.30 -14.68 -12.70
CA ALA A 21 0.35 -14.31 -11.29
C ALA A 21 -0.74 -13.27 -10.97
N SER A 22 -1.17 -13.21 -9.71
CA SER A 22 -2.07 -12.16 -9.25
C SER A 22 -1.34 -10.83 -9.08
N ILE A 23 -2.03 -9.73 -9.36
CA ILE A 23 -1.56 -8.38 -9.09
C ILE A 23 -1.73 -8.07 -7.61
N THR A 24 -0.69 -7.50 -6.98
CA THR A 24 -0.68 -7.02 -5.59
C THR A 24 -0.05 -5.63 -5.54
N CYS A 25 -0.10 -4.94 -4.39
CA CYS A 25 0.49 -3.61 -4.26
C CYS A 25 2.01 -3.58 -4.56
N PRO A 26 2.84 -4.53 -4.10
CA PRO A 26 4.25 -4.55 -4.47
C PRO A 26 4.49 -5.05 -5.90
N GLN A 27 3.51 -5.72 -6.51
CA GLN A 27 3.59 -6.22 -7.88
C GLN A 27 2.37 -5.78 -8.69
N PRO A 28 2.31 -4.50 -9.09
CA PRO A 28 1.15 -3.91 -9.76
C PRO A 28 1.02 -4.31 -11.24
N THR A 29 2.00 -5.01 -11.80
CA THR A 29 2.03 -5.45 -13.20
C THR A 29 2.35 -6.93 -13.30
N VAL A 30 1.87 -7.57 -14.36
CA VAL A 30 2.18 -8.97 -14.68
C VAL A 30 2.42 -9.11 -16.20
N THR A 31 3.33 -10.02 -16.59
CA THR A 31 3.51 -10.39 -17.98
C THR A 31 2.64 -11.60 -18.27
N LEU A 32 1.76 -11.48 -19.25
CA LEU A 32 0.99 -12.60 -19.77
C LEU A 32 1.90 -13.49 -20.64
N SER A 33 1.52 -14.75 -20.78
CA SER A 33 2.24 -15.68 -21.64
C SER A 33 1.22 -16.53 -22.41
N ALA A 34 1.10 -16.25 -23.69
CA ALA A 34 0.27 -17.01 -24.61
C ALA A 34 1.15 -17.76 -25.61
N SER A 35 0.58 -18.76 -26.25
CA SER A 35 1.19 -19.46 -27.37
C SER A 35 0.14 -19.73 -28.45
N VAL A 36 0.60 -19.77 -29.69
CA VAL A 36 -0.17 -20.21 -30.84
C VAL A 36 0.51 -21.45 -31.41
N ASP A 37 -0.28 -22.44 -31.78
CA ASP A 37 0.25 -23.56 -32.59
C ASP A 37 0.57 -23.04 -33.99
N ALA A 38 1.84 -22.76 -34.16
CA ALA A 38 2.33 -22.15 -35.38
C ALA A 38 2.69 -23.25 -36.38
N GLN A 39 1.86 -23.42 -37.38
CA GLN A 39 2.20 -24.26 -38.58
C GLN A 39 3.23 -23.60 -39.51
N GLY A 40 3.93 -22.56 -39.01
CA GLY A 40 4.94 -21.81 -39.76
C GLY A 40 4.39 -20.57 -40.44
N ASP A 41 3.10 -20.25 -40.26
CA ASP A 41 2.45 -19.08 -40.86
C ASP A 41 2.75 -17.80 -40.06
N PRO A 42 2.76 -16.63 -40.69
CA PRO A 42 2.79 -15.35 -39.99
C PRO A 42 1.44 -15.06 -39.38
N PHE A 43 1.49 -14.55 -38.11
CA PHE A 43 0.31 -14.16 -37.34
C PHE A 43 0.40 -12.71 -36.90
N THR A 44 -0.74 -12.03 -36.93
CA THR A 44 -0.93 -10.73 -36.30
C THR A 44 -1.61 -10.92 -34.93
N PHE A 45 -0.97 -10.40 -33.88
CA PHE A 45 -1.45 -10.47 -32.50
C PHE A 45 -2.01 -9.12 -32.05
N THR A 46 -3.18 -9.14 -31.38
CA THR A 46 -3.80 -7.95 -30.82
C THR A 46 -4.40 -8.26 -29.47
N TRP A 47 -3.92 -7.61 -28.42
CA TRP A 47 -4.51 -7.67 -27.11
C TRP A 47 -5.48 -6.53 -26.87
N SER A 48 -6.56 -6.82 -26.16
CA SER A 48 -7.56 -5.85 -25.71
C SER A 48 -8.00 -6.16 -24.30
N THR A 49 -8.50 -5.15 -23.59
CA THR A 49 -9.05 -5.27 -22.24
C THR A 49 -10.19 -4.27 -22.03
N ASN A 50 -10.92 -4.40 -20.93
CA ASN A 50 -11.94 -3.43 -20.51
C ASN A 50 -11.31 -2.25 -19.72
N ALA A 51 -12.15 -1.32 -19.24
CA ALA A 51 -11.70 -0.11 -18.54
C ALA A 51 -11.02 -0.35 -17.16
N ALA A 52 -11.07 -1.57 -16.62
CA ALA A 52 -10.41 -1.92 -15.35
C ALA A 52 -8.94 -2.36 -15.55
N GLY A 53 -8.55 -2.70 -16.79
CA GLY A 53 -7.20 -3.14 -17.14
C GLY A 53 -6.46 -2.15 -18.04
N SER A 54 -5.14 -2.29 -18.10
CA SER A 54 -4.27 -1.58 -19.01
C SER A 54 -3.28 -2.55 -19.66
N ILE A 55 -2.96 -2.33 -20.93
CA ILE A 55 -1.87 -3.01 -21.62
C ILE A 55 -0.72 -2.01 -21.69
N ASP A 56 0.32 -2.25 -20.90
CA ASP A 56 1.38 -1.28 -20.64
C ASP A 56 2.50 -1.36 -21.70
N SER A 57 2.76 -2.57 -22.22
CA SER A 57 3.71 -2.79 -23.30
C SER A 57 3.41 -4.07 -24.10
N ASP A 58 4.03 -4.19 -25.27
CA ASP A 58 4.07 -5.39 -26.10
C ASP A 58 2.69 -5.92 -26.53
N ALA A 59 1.73 -5.01 -26.74
CA ALA A 59 0.34 -5.31 -27.11
C ALA A 59 0.17 -6.19 -28.37
N ASN A 60 1.19 -6.27 -29.22
CA ASN A 60 1.21 -7.04 -30.47
C ASN A 60 2.13 -8.26 -30.40
N THR A 61 2.37 -8.79 -29.20
CA THR A 61 3.19 -9.98 -28.98
C THR A 61 2.43 -11.03 -28.16
N LEU A 62 3.00 -12.20 -28.00
CA LEU A 62 2.43 -13.25 -27.15
C LEU A 62 2.68 -13.03 -25.64
N THR A 63 3.48 -12.01 -25.28
CA THR A 63 3.92 -11.77 -23.89
C THR A 63 3.79 -10.29 -23.50
N PRO A 64 2.58 -9.69 -23.55
CA PRO A 64 2.38 -8.32 -23.11
C PRO A 64 2.57 -8.17 -21.59
N THR A 65 2.98 -6.98 -21.17
CA THR A 65 2.90 -6.58 -19.76
C THR A 65 1.62 -5.79 -19.54
N VAL A 66 0.89 -6.17 -18.50
CA VAL A 66 -0.43 -5.60 -18.20
C VAL A 66 -0.53 -5.19 -16.73
N SER A 67 -1.42 -4.24 -16.45
CA SER A 67 -1.78 -3.79 -15.11
C SER A 67 -3.30 -3.72 -14.93
N GLY A 68 -3.75 -3.86 -13.67
CA GLY A 68 -5.16 -3.92 -13.32
C GLY A 68 -5.75 -5.33 -13.43
N ALA A 69 -6.56 -5.68 -12.43
CA ALA A 69 -7.29 -6.94 -12.40
C ALA A 69 -8.46 -6.90 -13.38
N ALA A 70 -8.34 -7.60 -14.50
CA ALA A 70 -9.28 -7.56 -15.61
C ALA A 70 -9.14 -8.78 -16.53
N PRO A 71 -10.14 -9.08 -17.37
CA PRO A 71 -9.98 -9.97 -18.50
C PRO A 71 -9.19 -9.29 -19.62
N TYR A 72 -8.20 -10.00 -20.16
CA TYR A 72 -7.40 -9.62 -21.31
C TYR A 72 -7.66 -10.60 -22.44
N THR A 73 -8.06 -10.10 -23.59
CA THR A 73 -8.38 -10.94 -24.76
C THR A 73 -7.30 -10.78 -25.83
N LEU A 74 -6.66 -11.88 -26.19
CA LEU A 74 -5.81 -12.01 -27.34
C LEU A 74 -6.65 -12.38 -28.55
N SER A 75 -6.58 -11.60 -29.61
CA SER A 75 -7.06 -11.96 -30.94
C SER A 75 -5.87 -12.26 -31.85
N VAL A 76 -5.91 -13.36 -32.57
CA VAL A 76 -4.86 -13.81 -33.48
C VAL A 76 -5.45 -13.99 -34.84
N LEU A 77 -4.86 -13.32 -35.82
CA LEU A 77 -5.19 -13.43 -37.25
C LEU A 77 -4.07 -14.20 -37.99
N ASN A 78 -4.42 -15.25 -38.71
CA ASN A 78 -3.52 -15.88 -39.66
C ASN A 78 -3.46 -15.03 -40.95
N ASP A 79 -2.29 -14.43 -41.22
CA ASP A 79 -2.11 -13.48 -42.33
C ASP A 79 -2.13 -14.16 -43.71
N ILE A 80 -2.09 -15.51 -43.78
CA ILE A 80 -2.12 -16.28 -45.02
C ILE A 80 -3.57 -16.56 -45.44
N ASN A 81 -4.37 -17.14 -44.54
CA ASN A 81 -5.70 -17.62 -44.87
C ASN A 81 -6.84 -16.74 -44.34
N GLY A 82 -6.51 -15.73 -43.48
CA GLY A 82 -7.46 -14.82 -42.89
C GLY A 82 -8.33 -15.44 -41.77
N CYS A 83 -7.99 -16.64 -41.30
CA CYS A 83 -8.70 -17.23 -40.15
C CYS A 83 -8.29 -16.58 -38.84
N GLU A 84 -9.25 -16.39 -37.95
CA GLU A 84 -9.06 -15.74 -36.64
C GLU A 84 -9.48 -16.67 -35.50
N ASP A 85 -8.81 -16.51 -34.34
CA ASP A 85 -9.23 -17.09 -33.08
C ASP A 85 -8.93 -16.10 -31.93
N SER A 86 -9.60 -16.28 -30.80
CA SER A 86 -9.40 -15.43 -29.63
C SER A 86 -9.39 -16.22 -28.33
N LEU A 87 -8.55 -15.78 -27.38
CA LEU A 87 -8.41 -16.36 -26.05
C LEU A 87 -8.47 -15.27 -25.00
N THR A 88 -9.25 -15.46 -23.96
CA THR A 88 -9.30 -14.56 -22.82
C THR A 88 -8.53 -15.12 -21.63
N VAL A 89 -7.70 -14.28 -21.02
CA VAL A 89 -6.92 -14.55 -19.81
C VAL A 89 -7.39 -13.62 -18.70
N ASP A 90 -7.89 -14.17 -17.60
CA ASP A 90 -8.30 -13.41 -16.44
C ASP A 90 -7.08 -13.14 -15.53
N VAL A 91 -6.74 -11.87 -15.35
CA VAL A 91 -5.77 -11.42 -14.36
C VAL A 91 -6.51 -11.07 -13.08
N LEU A 92 -6.19 -11.79 -12.02
CA LEU A 92 -6.74 -11.54 -10.69
C LEU A 92 -5.85 -10.57 -9.92
N GLY A 93 -6.41 -9.85 -8.96
CA GLY A 93 -5.64 -8.98 -8.10
C GLY A 93 -6.49 -8.35 -7.01
N ASP A 94 -5.82 -7.96 -5.95
CA ASP A 94 -6.39 -7.15 -4.87
C ASP A 94 -5.42 -6.00 -4.59
N LEU A 95 -5.89 -4.77 -4.86
CA LEU A 95 -5.17 -3.51 -4.66
C LEU A 95 -5.87 -2.64 -3.61
N ASN A 96 -6.77 -3.22 -2.81
CA ASN A 96 -7.44 -2.49 -1.74
C ASN A 96 -6.43 -2.08 -0.68
N LEU A 97 -6.30 -0.77 -0.47
CA LEU A 97 -5.42 -0.23 0.56
C LEU A 97 -6.06 -0.38 1.94
N PRO A 98 -5.31 -0.78 2.97
CA PRO A 98 -5.76 -0.63 4.35
C PRO A 98 -5.90 0.85 4.71
N THR A 99 -6.49 1.14 5.86
CA THR A 99 -6.57 2.49 6.43
C THR A 99 -5.69 2.56 7.67
N ALA A 100 -4.81 3.54 7.75
CA ALA A 100 -4.02 3.86 8.93
C ALA A 100 -4.51 5.15 9.59
N THR A 101 -4.84 5.09 10.87
CA THR A 101 -5.20 6.27 11.70
C THR A 101 -4.45 6.21 13.02
N ALA A 102 -4.14 7.37 13.58
CA ALA A 102 -3.48 7.45 14.88
C ALA A 102 -3.94 8.67 15.66
N GLN A 103 -4.11 8.52 16.97
CA GLN A 103 -4.45 9.60 17.88
C GLN A 103 -3.68 9.43 19.19
N ALA A 104 -2.97 10.48 19.62
CA ALA A 104 -2.35 10.52 20.95
C ALA A 104 -3.42 10.81 22.02
N THR A 105 -3.37 10.11 23.15
CA THR A 105 -4.32 10.28 24.27
C THR A 105 -4.02 11.52 25.11
N GLY A 106 -2.86 12.16 24.91
CA GLY A 106 -2.44 13.35 25.63
C GLY A 106 -1.05 13.83 25.21
N SER A 107 -0.46 14.65 26.04
CA SER A 107 0.92 15.13 25.93
C SER A 107 1.74 14.71 27.16
N LEU A 108 3.04 14.63 26.99
CA LEU A 108 3.98 14.41 28.10
C LEU A 108 4.13 15.70 28.92
N ASP A 109 4.28 15.56 30.24
CA ASP A 109 4.60 16.66 31.15
C ASP A 109 5.39 16.15 32.38
N CYS A 110 5.61 17.00 33.35
CA CYS A 110 6.34 16.63 34.58
C CYS A 110 5.64 15.51 35.39
N ASN A 111 4.34 15.27 35.22
CA ASN A 111 3.55 14.26 35.91
C ASN A 111 3.16 13.10 35.00
N VAL A 112 2.96 13.37 33.69
CA VAL A 112 2.60 12.39 32.67
C VAL A 112 3.86 12.01 31.92
N LEU A 113 4.49 10.91 32.30
CA LEU A 113 5.75 10.42 31.76
C LEU A 113 5.54 9.39 30.65
N LEU A 114 4.33 8.93 30.45
CA LEU A 114 3.95 7.94 29.43
C LEU A 114 2.65 8.40 28.76
N VAL A 115 2.59 8.30 27.45
CA VAL A 115 1.41 8.61 26.63
C VAL A 115 1.11 7.40 25.76
N ASP A 116 -0.16 7.05 25.69
CA ASP A 116 -0.63 6.04 24.75
C ASP A 116 -1.00 6.71 23.41
N ILE A 117 -0.61 6.09 22.32
CA ILE A 117 -1.08 6.43 20.98
C ILE A 117 -2.01 5.31 20.52
N ASP A 118 -3.22 5.72 20.12
CA ASP A 118 -4.29 4.84 19.73
C ASP A 118 -4.43 4.80 18.20
N GLY A 119 -4.25 3.61 17.62
CA GLY A 119 -4.47 3.30 16.22
C GLY A 119 -5.77 2.55 15.94
N LEU A 120 -6.70 2.44 16.90
CA LEU A 120 -7.92 1.60 16.81
C LEU A 120 -8.88 1.99 15.68
N GLY A 121 -8.74 3.20 15.08
CA GLY A 121 -9.49 3.59 13.88
C GLY A 121 -8.95 3.01 12.58
N SER A 122 -7.81 2.31 12.63
CA SER A 122 -7.19 1.66 11.47
C SER A 122 -7.91 0.37 11.07
N SER A 123 -7.63 -0.11 9.86
CA SER A 123 -8.05 -1.46 9.44
C SER A 123 -7.56 -2.49 10.44
N SER A 124 -8.43 -3.45 10.79
CA SER A 124 -8.15 -4.40 11.86
C SER A 124 -8.69 -5.79 11.57
N GLY A 125 -8.06 -6.82 12.16
CA GLY A 125 -8.39 -8.23 11.96
C GLY A 125 -7.14 -9.09 11.84
N GLY A 126 -7.33 -10.39 11.66
CA GLY A 126 -6.22 -11.36 11.59
C GLY A 126 -5.36 -11.28 10.33
N THR A 127 -5.76 -10.47 9.34
CA THR A 127 -5.04 -10.26 8.08
C THR A 127 -4.23 -8.96 8.07
N PHE A 128 -4.24 -8.18 9.17
CA PHE A 128 -3.50 -6.91 9.23
C PHE A 128 -2.31 -7.00 10.16
N GLY A 129 -1.18 -6.47 9.68
CA GLY A 129 0.04 -6.22 10.43
C GLY A 129 0.17 -4.75 10.83
N TYR A 130 0.80 -4.47 11.97
CA TYR A 130 1.03 -3.12 12.47
C TYR A 130 2.49 -2.94 12.81
N THR A 131 3.05 -1.79 12.46
CA THR A 131 4.42 -1.44 12.82
C THR A 131 4.52 0.04 13.17
N TRP A 132 4.86 0.33 14.41
CA TRP A 132 5.19 1.67 14.85
C TRP A 132 6.68 1.93 14.76
N SER A 133 7.03 3.12 14.34
CA SER A 133 8.41 3.62 14.29
C SER A 133 8.48 5.09 14.63
N THR A 134 9.65 5.55 15.04
CA THR A 134 9.91 6.96 15.35
C THR A 134 11.37 7.30 15.03
N PRO A 135 11.65 8.47 14.44
CA PRO A 135 13.02 8.93 14.22
C PRO A 135 13.64 9.60 15.46
N THR A 136 12.83 10.16 16.37
CA THR A 136 13.29 11.03 17.47
C THR A 136 12.70 10.69 18.83
N GLY A 137 11.57 9.95 18.88
CA GLY A 137 10.91 9.54 20.10
C GLY A 137 11.44 8.21 20.66
N ASN A 138 10.73 7.66 21.64
CA ASN A 138 11.01 6.32 22.18
C ASN A 138 9.72 5.52 22.36
N ILE A 139 9.70 4.30 21.86
CA ILE A 139 8.59 3.34 21.99
C ILE A 139 8.92 2.43 23.17
N VAL A 140 8.07 2.49 24.20
CA VAL A 140 8.22 1.67 25.42
C VAL A 140 7.61 0.29 25.25
N SER A 141 6.42 0.24 24.60
CA SER A 141 5.71 -1.03 24.36
C SER A 141 4.70 -0.90 23.22
N GLY A 142 4.24 -2.04 22.71
CA GLY A 142 3.16 -2.07 21.72
C GLY A 142 3.58 -1.79 20.27
N GLN A 143 4.87 -1.89 19.94
CA GLN A 143 5.40 -1.55 18.61
C GLN A 143 4.67 -2.24 17.45
N ASN A 144 4.15 -3.44 17.65
CA ASN A 144 3.45 -4.22 16.63
C ASN A 144 1.95 -4.41 16.96
N SER A 145 1.34 -3.43 17.59
CA SER A 145 -0.08 -3.45 17.94
C SER A 145 -0.75 -2.11 17.63
N LEU A 146 -2.08 -2.07 17.67
CA LEU A 146 -2.83 -0.82 17.46
C LEU A 146 -2.66 0.19 18.61
N LEU A 147 -2.26 -0.28 19.80
CA LEU A 147 -1.94 0.57 20.94
C LEU A 147 -0.44 0.54 21.19
N VAL A 148 0.19 1.71 21.19
CA VAL A 148 1.61 1.88 21.49
C VAL A 148 1.78 2.86 22.64
N GLN A 149 2.76 2.59 23.50
CA GLN A 149 3.10 3.46 24.64
C GLN A 149 4.47 4.11 24.42
N VAL A 150 4.53 5.41 24.64
CA VAL A 150 5.71 6.24 24.37
C VAL A 150 6.05 7.13 25.57
N ASP A 151 7.32 7.45 25.77
CA ASP A 151 7.84 8.26 26.89
C ASP A 151 8.68 9.46 26.46
N GLN A 152 8.78 9.72 25.15
CA GLN A 152 9.50 10.89 24.62
C GLN A 152 8.65 11.63 23.59
N PRO A 153 8.79 12.97 23.51
CA PRO A 153 8.17 13.75 22.44
C PRO A 153 8.80 13.42 21.08
N GLY A 154 7.99 13.49 20.04
CA GLY A 154 8.46 13.22 18.68
C GLY A 154 7.34 12.81 17.75
N ASP A 155 7.71 12.51 16.52
CA ASP A 155 6.81 11.99 15.50
C ASP A 155 6.83 10.46 15.53
N TYR A 156 5.65 9.88 15.53
CA TYR A 156 5.42 8.44 15.54
C TYR A 156 4.64 8.06 14.30
N SER A 157 5.17 7.11 13.55
CA SER A 157 4.56 6.61 12.32
C SER A 157 3.99 5.22 12.56
N LEU A 158 2.71 5.04 12.21
CA LEU A 158 2.05 3.74 12.14
C LEU A 158 1.99 3.31 10.68
N ILE A 159 2.51 2.14 10.38
CA ILE A 159 2.27 1.41 9.13
C ILE A 159 1.25 0.32 9.41
N VAL A 160 0.20 0.28 8.60
CA VAL A 160 -0.78 -0.81 8.56
C VAL A 160 -0.57 -1.56 7.25
N GLU A 161 -0.37 -2.86 7.34
CA GLU A 161 -0.16 -3.76 6.21
C GLU A 161 -1.33 -4.74 6.12
N ASP A 162 -1.92 -4.88 4.93
CA ASP A 162 -2.79 -6.00 4.63
C ASP A 162 -1.96 -7.18 4.14
N LEU A 163 -1.82 -8.21 4.98
CA LEU A 163 -1.00 -9.40 4.74
C LEU A 163 -1.55 -10.29 3.61
N SER A 164 -2.76 -10.03 3.12
CA SER A 164 -3.36 -10.79 2.02
C SER A 164 -2.97 -10.28 0.64
N ASN A 165 -2.72 -8.97 0.50
CA ASN A 165 -2.37 -8.33 -0.76
C ASN A 165 -1.10 -7.46 -0.65
N GLU A 166 -0.46 -7.44 0.54
CA GLU A 166 0.77 -6.69 0.85
C GLU A 166 0.65 -5.18 0.60
N CYS A 167 -0.59 -4.67 0.61
CA CYS A 167 -0.84 -3.23 0.52
C CYS A 167 -0.59 -2.54 1.87
N LEU A 168 -0.04 -1.35 1.81
CA LEU A 168 0.35 -0.57 2.99
C LEU A 168 -0.37 0.77 3.00
N ASP A 169 -0.72 1.22 4.20
CA ASP A 169 -1.05 2.63 4.48
C ASP A 169 -0.26 3.12 5.69
N THR A 170 0.01 4.42 5.74
CA THR A 170 0.86 5.00 6.78
C THR A 170 0.27 6.30 7.29
N THR A 171 0.26 6.47 8.61
CA THR A 171 -0.09 7.73 9.26
C THR A 171 1.00 8.17 10.23
N ILE A 172 1.09 9.47 10.48
CA ILE A 172 2.06 10.06 11.42
C ILE A 172 1.29 10.90 12.43
N ILE A 173 1.67 10.78 13.70
CA ILE A 173 1.16 11.56 14.82
C ILE A 173 2.32 12.13 15.64
N SER A 174 2.21 13.39 16.04
CA SER A 174 3.20 14.04 16.91
C SER A 174 2.75 13.99 18.37
N VAL A 175 3.65 13.56 19.26
CA VAL A 175 3.49 13.66 20.71
C VAL A 175 4.33 14.85 21.19
N THR A 176 3.67 15.77 21.88
CA THR A 176 4.31 16.96 22.45
C THR A 176 4.67 16.78 23.91
N GLN A 177 5.56 17.62 24.42
CA GLN A 177 5.92 17.65 25.84
C GLN A 177 5.88 19.09 26.35
N ASP A 178 5.31 19.28 27.55
CA ASP A 178 5.37 20.53 28.31
C ASP A 178 6.15 20.29 29.62
N ILE A 179 7.38 20.83 29.67
CA ILE A 179 8.26 20.77 30.83
C ILE A 179 8.56 22.16 31.40
N VAL A 180 7.72 23.15 31.09
CA VAL A 180 7.89 24.50 31.63
C VAL A 180 7.71 24.51 33.13
N THR A 181 8.78 24.75 33.84
CA THR A 181 8.74 24.88 35.29
C THR A 181 8.11 26.21 35.70
N PRO A 182 7.20 26.21 36.69
CA PRO A 182 6.66 27.45 37.23
C PRO A 182 7.77 28.35 37.75
N ASN A 183 7.74 29.63 37.38
CA ASN A 183 8.67 30.60 37.90
C ASN A 183 8.12 31.14 39.25
N ILE A 184 8.79 30.78 40.34
CA ILE A 184 8.45 31.27 41.66
C ILE A 184 9.36 32.46 41.99
N THR A 185 8.78 33.66 42.15
CA THR A 185 9.47 34.82 42.60
C THR A 185 9.06 35.11 44.06
N LEU A 186 10.05 35.10 44.95
CA LEU A 186 9.82 35.47 46.33
C LEU A 186 10.14 36.97 46.49
N ASN A 187 9.13 37.75 46.90
CA ASN A 187 9.29 39.16 47.20
C ASN A 187 9.19 39.37 48.72
N SER A 188 10.26 39.91 49.31
CA SER A 188 10.22 40.41 50.66
C SER A 188 10.47 41.94 50.64
N THR A 189 9.49 42.68 51.05
CA THR A 189 9.54 44.14 51.11
C THR A 189 9.99 44.69 52.47
N SER A 190 10.21 43.82 53.43
CA SER A 190 10.58 44.19 54.77
C SER A 190 11.91 43.58 55.21
N LEU A 191 12.72 44.32 55.91
CA LEU A 191 13.90 43.77 56.58
C LEU A 191 13.52 43.18 57.94
N VAL A 192 14.12 42.05 58.27
CA VAL A 192 14.06 41.50 59.62
C VAL A 192 15.00 42.31 60.48
N ASP A 193 14.51 42.93 61.54
CA ASP A 193 15.25 43.65 62.52
C ASP A 193 14.85 43.28 63.99
N CYS A 194 15.48 43.91 64.93
CA CYS A 194 15.19 43.60 66.38
C CYS A 194 13.78 43.97 66.78
N PHE A 195 13.06 44.80 66.05
CA PHE A 195 11.67 45.20 66.33
C PHE A 195 10.67 44.36 65.47
N ASN A 196 11.10 43.86 64.32
CA ASN A 196 10.30 43.01 63.43
C ASN A 196 11.04 41.71 63.13
N PRO A 197 11.04 40.73 64.06
CA PRO A 197 11.86 39.52 63.89
C PRO A 197 11.26 38.47 62.93
N THR A 198 10.08 38.74 62.39
CA THR A 198 9.43 37.87 61.41
C THR A 198 8.83 38.71 60.28
N ILE A 199 8.96 38.23 59.05
CA ILE A 199 8.31 38.81 57.88
C ILE A 199 7.50 37.73 57.14
N ALA A 200 6.41 38.17 56.54
CA ALA A 200 5.68 37.33 55.57
C ALA A 200 6.41 37.39 54.22
N VAL A 201 6.52 36.25 53.61
CA VAL A 201 7.03 36.11 52.24
C VAL A 201 5.90 35.61 51.38
N ASP A 202 5.53 36.39 50.37
CA ASP A 202 4.54 35.98 49.37
C ASP A 202 5.25 35.33 48.16
N ALA A 203 4.70 34.24 47.69
CA ALA A 203 5.23 33.46 46.56
C ALA A 203 4.23 33.44 45.39
#